data_97eecb18349077e4a840b547af03c5b5
#
_entry.id   97eecb18349077e4a840b547af03c5b5
#
_cell.length_a   1.000
_cell.length_b   1.000
_cell.length_c   1.000
_cell.angle_alpha   90.00
_cell.angle_beta   90.00
_cell.angle_gamma   90.00
#
_symmetry.space_group_name_H-M   'P 1'
#
loop_
_entity.id
_entity.type
_entity.pdbx_description
1 polymer ?
#
loop_
_entity_poly.entity_id
_entity_poly.type
_entity_poly.pdbx_seq_one_letter_code
_entity_poly.pdbx_strand_id
1 'polypeptide(L)'
;PEPDTRQFNFGELERVMEGEHRPGHFNGVAQVVSKLFDIIRPSCAFFGQKDFQQLAIIKELARRDFQKTEIIACPIVREKDGLAMSSRNRRLLAHHRERAGEIYRTLIAAAAMISDYEIQEIKEFVTDRINMIPDFRIEYFEIVDDSSLAPVRSRIEMSPEKRYYGCIALRAGEVRLIDNVEVGLR
;
A
#
# COMPACT_ATOMS: atom_id res chain seq x y z
N PRO A 1 1.12 2.97 31.81
CA PRO A 1 1.99 3.69 30.88
C PRO A 1 1.26 4.94 30.40
N GLU A 2 1.93 6.08 30.43
CA GLU A 2 1.36 7.32 29.94
C GLU A 2 1.15 7.24 28.42
N PRO A 3 0.06 7.85 27.87
CA PRO A 3 -0.15 7.95 26.45
C PRO A 3 1.00 8.69 25.77
N ASP A 4 1.39 8.27 24.56
CA ASP A 4 2.35 9.01 23.76
C ASP A 4 1.68 10.26 23.19
N THR A 5 2.18 11.43 23.53
CA THR A 5 1.63 12.71 23.09
C THR A 5 2.40 13.30 21.89
N ARG A 6 3.45 12.60 21.39
CA ARG A 6 4.22 13.08 20.24
C ARG A 6 3.30 13.20 19.02
N GLN A 7 3.47 14.28 18.27
CA GLN A 7 2.79 14.51 17.02
C GLN A 7 3.80 14.43 15.88
N PHE A 8 3.48 13.61 14.89
CA PHE A 8 4.29 13.43 13.70
C PHE A 8 3.54 13.98 12.50
N ASN A 9 4.25 14.64 11.61
CA ASN A 9 3.72 15.15 10.35
C ASN A 9 4.66 14.70 9.24
N PHE A 10 4.10 13.99 8.26
CA PHE A 10 4.84 13.43 7.12
C PHE A 10 4.48 14.14 5.79
N GLY A 11 3.79 15.29 5.87
CA GLY A 11 3.46 16.10 4.72
C GLY A 11 2.60 15.35 3.70
N GLU A 12 3.01 15.38 2.45
CA GLU A 12 2.25 14.73 1.36
C GLU A 12 2.17 13.21 1.50
N LEU A 13 3.15 12.57 2.14
CA LEU A 13 3.15 11.12 2.34
C LEU A 13 1.94 10.60 3.14
N GLU A 14 1.29 11.43 3.94
CA GLU A 14 0.14 11.03 4.75
C GLU A 14 -1.21 11.56 4.23
N ARG A 15 -1.23 12.24 3.07
CA ARG A 15 -2.44 12.89 2.53
C ARG A 15 -3.12 12.13 1.41
N VAL A 16 -2.54 11.04 0.96
CA VAL A 16 -3.05 10.21 -0.14
C VAL A 16 -3.43 8.83 0.37
N MET A 17 -4.16 8.06 -0.41
CA MET A 17 -4.47 6.64 -0.17
C MET A 17 -4.94 6.35 1.29
N GLU A 18 -4.20 5.52 2.04
CA GLU A 18 -4.54 5.19 3.45
C GLU A 18 -4.63 6.43 4.33
N GLY A 19 -3.82 7.45 4.11
CA GLY A 19 -3.81 8.67 4.90
C GLY A 19 -5.09 9.48 4.73
N GLU A 20 -5.62 9.56 3.51
CA GLU A 20 -6.90 10.20 3.20
C GLU A 20 -8.07 9.42 3.83
N HIS A 21 -8.07 8.10 3.69
CA HIS A 21 -9.16 7.23 4.17
C HIS A 21 -9.11 6.94 5.68
N ARG A 22 -7.99 7.22 6.34
CA ARG A 22 -7.75 6.90 7.76
C ARG A 22 -7.02 8.06 8.48
N PRO A 23 -7.67 9.22 8.66
CA PRO A 23 -7.04 10.36 9.32
C PRO A 23 -6.42 9.99 10.68
N GLY A 24 -5.19 10.46 10.94
CA GLY A 24 -4.45 10.19 12.19
C GLY A 24 -3.80 8.82 12.29
N HIS A 25 -4.05 7.91 11.34
CA HIS A 25 -3.48 6.55 11.38
C HIS A 25 -1.95 6.56 11.44
N PHE A 26 -1.30 7.34 10.57
CA PHE A 26 0.16 7.35 10.49
C PHE A 26 0.83 8.04 11.68
N ASN A 27 0.16 8.99 12.32
CA ASN A 27 0.63 9.51 13.61
C ASN A 27 0.67 8.40 14.67
N GLY A 28 -0.38 7.57 14.75
CA GLY A 28 -0.42 6.43 15.67
C GLY A 28 0.65 5.37 15.35
N VAL A 29 0.87 5.07 14.07
CA VAL A 29 1.95 4.17 13.63
C VAL A 29 3.32 4.72 14.06
N ALA A 30 3.58 6.00 13.80
CA ALA A 30 4.84 6.64 14.16
C ALA A 30 5.08 6.65 15.67
N GLN A 31 4.05 6.91 16.48
CA GLN A 31 4.13 6.85 17.94
C GLN A 31 4.57 5.46 18.43
N VAL A 32 3.92 4.40 17.92
CA VAL A 32 4.24 3.03 18.32
C VAL A 32 5.64 2.62 17.86
N VAL A 33 5.97 2.87 16.59
CA VAL A 33 7.28 2.47 16.02
C VAL A 33 8.42 3.25 16.67
N SER A 34 8.24 4.55 16.93
CA SER A 34 9.24 5.35 17.64
C SER A 34 9.54 4.79 19.04
N LYS A 35 8.50 4.41 19.80
CA LYS A 35 8.69 3.76 21.11
C LYS A 35 9.48 2.47 21.02
N LEU A 36 9.16 1.64 20.02
CA LEU A 36 9.89 0.40 19.80
C LEU A 36 11.36 0.66 19.45
N PHE A 37 11.64 1.65 18.60
CA PHE A 37 13.01 2.02 18.24
C PHE A 37 13.77 2.64 19.41
N ASP A 38 13.14 3.46 20.25
CA ASP A 38 13.73 4.02 21.47
C ASP A 38 14.15 2.94 22.46
N ILE A 39 13.32 1.89 22.63
CA ILE A 39 13.55 0.79 23.56
C ILE A 39 14.59 -0.19 23.03
N ILE A 40 14.42 -0.64 21.77
CA ILE A 40 15.21 -1.75 21.20
C ILE A 40 16.51 -1.23 20.58
N ARG A 41 16.50 -0.01 20.02
CA ARG A 41 17.64 0.60 19.29
C ARG A 41 18.22 -0.33 18.22
N PRO A 42 17.38 -0.84 17.31
CA PRO A 42 17.83 -1.82 16.34
C PRO A 42 18.77 -1.20 15.30
N SER A 43 19.73 -1.96 14.80
CA SER A 43 20.56 -1.56 13.65
C SER A 43 19.78 -1.68 12.34
N CYS A 44 18.83 -2.63 12.26
CA CYS A 44 17.91 -2.76 11.12
C CYS A 44 16.52 -3.18 11.61
N ALA A 45 15.49 -2.80 10.83
CA ALA A 45 14.10 -3.17 11.08
C ALA A 45 13.40 -3.56 9.77
N PHE A 46 12.67 -4.69 9.80
CA PHE A 46 12.04 -5.29 8.63
C PHE A 46 10.56 -4.93 8.57
N PHE A 47 10.11 -4.38 7.45
CA PHE A 47 8.72 -4.01 7.23
C PHE A 47 8.19 -4.58 5.92
N GLY A 48 6.98 -5.14 5.95
CA GLY A 48 6.34 -5.72 4.78
C GLY A 48 5.93 -4.67 3.77
N GLN A 49 6.30 -4.86 2.50
CA GLN A 49 5.92 -3.99 1.38
C GLN A 49 4.41 -3.97 1.12
N LYS A 50 3.67 -4.94 1.63
CA LYS A 50 2.20 -4.97 1.54
C LYS A 50 1.57 -3.69 2.07
N ASP A 51 2.04 -3.19 3.20
CA ASP A 51 1.59 -1.95 3.82
C ASP A 51 2.44 -0.78 3.26
N PHE A 52 2.31 -0.55 1.95
CA PHE A 52 3.20 0.25 1.12
C PHE A 52 3.42 1.67 1.65
N GLN A 53 2.34 2.40 1.90
CA GLN A 53 2.42 3.76 2.43
C GLN A 53 2.98 3.77 3.87
N GLN A 54 2.64 2.79 4.70
CA GLN A 54 3.22 2.65 6.03
C GLN A 54 4.74 2.48 5.97
N LEU A 55 5.24 1.67 5.02
CA LEU A 55 6.68 1.49 4.80
C LEU A 55 7.35 2.82 4.43
N ALA A 56 6.74 3.64 3.56
CA ALA A 56 7.26 4.97 3.20
C ALA A 56 7.29 5.92 4.42
N ILE A 57 6.24 5.93 5.22
CA ILE A 57 6.16 6.70 6.48
C ILE A 57 7.26 6.28 7.46
N ILE A 58 7.50 4.97 7.62
CA ILE A 58 8.52 4.47 8.56
C ILE A 58 9.93 4.76 8.04
N LYS A 59 10.17 4.69 6.73
CA LYS A 59 11.44 5.13 6.14
C LYS A 59 11.71 6.60 6.42
N GLU A 60 10.70 7.46 6.27
CA GLU A 60 10.83 8.89 6.55
C GLU A 60 11.04 9.16 8.05
N LEU A 61 10.33 8.45 8.93
CA LEU A 61 10.53 8.49 10.36
C LEU A 61 11.99 8.12 10.74
N ALA A 62 12.50 7.02 10.19
CA ALA A 62 13.87 6.57 10.45
C ALA A 62 14.91 7.58 9.94
N ARG A 63 14.71 8.11 8.73
CA ARG A 63 15.59 9.14 8.15
C ARG A 63 15.69 10.40 9.03
N ARG A 64 14.59 10.80 9.66
CA ARG A 64 14.52 12.01 10.51
C ARG A 64 15.05 11.77 11.91
N ASP A 65 14.55 10.73 12.56
CA ASP A 65 14.67 10.59 14.01
C ASP A 65 15.51 9.37 14.44
N PHE A 66 15.73 8.38 13.54
CA PHE A 66 16.39 7.10 13.84
C PHE A 66 17.43 6.71 12.78
N GLN A 67 18.31 7.64 12.42
CA GLN A 67 19.30 7.50 11.33
C GLN A 67 20.24 6.30 11.44
N LYS A 68 20.34 5.69 12.63
CA LYS A 68 21.15 4.48 12.86
C LYS A 68 20.40 3.18 12.57
N THR A 69 19.10 3.27 12.30
CA THR A 69 18.25 2.11 12.02
C THR A 69 17.96 2.03 10.53
N GLU A 70 18.48 1.01 9.88
CA GLU A 70 18.16 0.73 8.47
C GLU A 70 16.77 0.11 8.35
N ILE A 71 15.94 0.62 7.44
CA ILE A 71 14.60 0.07 7.16
C ILE A 71 14.67 -0.83 5.93
N ILE A 72 14.46 -2.12 6.15
CA ILE A 72 14.50 -3.15 5.12
C ILE A 72 13.09 -3.52 4.70
N ALA A 73 12.77 -3.30 3.41
CA ALA A 73 11.50 -3.69 2.83
C ALA A 73 11.47 -5.21 2.56
N CYS A 74 10.47 -5.91 3.10
CA CYS A 74 10.24 -7.33 2.82
C CYS A 74 9.20 -7.47 1.69
N PRO A 75 9.46 -8.29 0.67
CA PRO A 75 8.51 -8.57 -0.39
C PRO A 75 7.18 -9.10 0.13
N ILE A 76 6.10 -8.88 -0.62
CA ILE A 76 4.78 -9.39 -0.29
C ILE A 76 4.79 -10.92 -0.41
N VAL A 77 4.46 -11.60 0.69
CA VAL A 77 4.17 -13.03 0.68
C VAL A 77 2.73 -13.23 0.22
N ARG A 78 2.51 -14.16 -0.69
CA ARG A 78 1.21 -14.42 -1.29
C ARG A 78 0.73 -15.85 -1.04
N GLU A 79 -0.57 -16.01 -0.96
CA GLU A 79 -1.23 -17.31 -1.02
C GLU A 79 -1.06 -17.93 -2.42
N LYS A 80 -1.38 -19.21 -2.58
CA LYS A 80 -1.24 -19.94 -3.87
C LYS A 80 -2.04 -19.30 -5.02
N ASP A 81 -3.15 -18.63 -4.72
CA ASP A 81 -4.01 -17.95 -5.68
C ASP A 81 -3.60 -16.49 -5.95
N GLY A 82 -2.49 -16.03 -5.32
CA GLY A 82 -1.94 -14.70 -5.47
C GLY A 82 -2.39 -13.69 -4.41
N LEU A 83 -3.41 -13.99 -3.60
CA LEU A 83 -3.88 -13.08 -2.55
C LEU A 83 -2.73 -12.75 -1.59
N ALA A 84 -2.50 -11.46 -1.32
CA ALA A 84 -1.51 -11.04 -0.34
C ALA A 84 -1.85 -11.57 1.05
N MET A 85 -0.90 -12.24 1.71
CA MET A 85 -1.12 -12.85 3.03
C MET A 85 -1.43 -11.79 4.08
N SER A 86 -2.49 -12.06 4.86
CA SER A 86 -2.93 -11.20 5.96
C SER A 86 -3.71 -12.01 6.98
N SER A 87 -3.62 -11.65 8.27
CA SER A 87 -4.50 -12.20 9.31
C SER A 87 -5.99 -11.91 9.01
N ARG A 88 -6.28 -10.84 8.26
CA ARG A 88 -7.65 -10.49 7.84
C ARG A 88 -8.24 -11.51 6.86
N ASN A 89 -7.42 -12.25 6.10
CA ASN A 89 -7.91 -13.28 5.16
C ASN A 89 -8.75 -14.37 5.87
N ARG A 90 -8.45 -14.64 7.15
CA ARG A 90 -9.22 -15.61 7.99
C ARG A 90 -10.62 -15.14 8.33
N ARG A 91 -10.94 -13.86 8.12
CA ARG A 91 -12.25 -13.26 8.38
C ARG A 91 -13.14 -13.23 7.14
N LEU A 92 -12.58 -13.55 5.97
CA LEU A 92 -13.35 -13.64 4.73
C LEU A 92 -14.34 -14.80 4.81
N LEU A 93 -15.56 -14.56 4.36
CA LEU A 93 -16.51 -15.63 4.10
C LEU A 93 -15.99 -16.53 2.97
N ALA A 94 -16.36 -17.78 2.94
CA ALA A 94 -15.83 -18.76 1.99
C ALA A 94 -15.92 -18.29 0.52
N HIS A 95 -17.09 -17.79 0.12
CA HIS A 95 -17.30 -17.29 -1.23
C HIS A 95 -16.47 -16.03 -1.57
N HIS A 96 -16.20 -15.13 -0.59
CA HIS A 96 -15.28 -14.01 -0.78
C HIS A 96 -13.83 -14.50 -0.90
N ARG A 97 -13.44 -15.49 -0.05
CA ARG A 97 -12.08 -16.03 -0.09
C ARG A 97 -11.77 -16.71 -1.43
N GLU A 98 -12.71 -17.43 -2.02
CA GLU A 98 -12.57 -18.07 -3.34
C GLU A 98 -12.30 -17.06 -4.46
N ARG A 99 -12.83 -15.84 -4.33
CA ARG A 99 -12.68 -14.77 -5.31
C ARG A 99 -11.52 -13.80 -5.02
N ALA A 100 -10.98 -13.81 -3.81
CA ALA A 100 -9.99 -12.82 -3.37
C ALA A 100 -8.69 -12.83 -4.19
N GLY A 101 -8.33 -13.96 -4.82
CA GLY A 101 -7.19 -14.02 -5.75
C GLY A 101 -7.36 -13.16 -7.01
N GLU A 102 -8.60 -12.77 -7.38
CA GLU A 102 -8.86 -11.85 -8.49
C GLU A 102 -8.23 -10.46 -8.27
N ILE A 103 -8.04 -10.05 -7.00
CA ILE A 103 -7.38 -8.78 -6.66
C ILE A 103 -5.99 -8.73 -7.29
N TYR A 104 -5.16 -9.74 -7.02
CA TYR A 104 -3.81 -9.79 -7.57
C TYR A 104 -3.80 -9.96 -9.09
N ARG A 105 -4.67 -10.82 -9.64
CA ARG A 105 -4.79 -10.97 -11.10
C ARG A 105 -5.17 -9.67 -11.79
N THR A 106 -6.05 -8.87 -11.18
CA THR A 106 -6.43 -7.55 -11.69
C THR A 106 -5.26 -6.58 -11.65
N LEU A 107 -4.50 -6.56 -10.55
CA LEU A 107 -3.30 -5.70 -10.42
C LEU A 107 -2.23 -6.06 -11.45
N ILE A 108 -1.97 -7.35 -11.68
CA ILE A 108 -1.00 -7.79 -12.71
C ILE A 108 -1.47 -7.39 -14.12
N ALA A 109 -2.76 -7.54 -14.41
CA ALA A 109 -3.32 -7.10 -15.68
C ALA A 109 -3.17 -5.57 -15.85
N ALA A 110 -3.48 -4.80 -14.81
CA ALA A 110 -3.28 -3.34 -14.81
C ALA A 110 -1.82 -2.95 -15.04
N ALA A 111 -0.88 -3.65 -14.38
CA ALA A 111 0.56 -3.43 -14.58
C ALA A 111 1.00 -3.71 -16.03
N ALA A 112 0.41 -4.68 -16.70
CA ALA A 112 0.69 -4.97 -18.10
C ALA A 112 0.12 -3.90 -19.08
N MET A 113 -0.90 -3.16 -18.68
CA MET A 113 -1.51 -2.11 -19.49
C MET A 113 -0.71 -0.81 -19.54
N ILE A 114 0.25 -0.61 -18.63
CA ILE A 114 0.92 0.70 -18.41
C ILE A 114 1.63 1.24 -19.67
N SER A 115 2.09 0.38 -20.57
CA SER A 115 2.77 0.78 -21.81
C SER A 115 1.81 1.27 -22.90
N ASP A 116 0.58 0.80 -22.89
CA ASP A 116 -0.35 0.96 -24.02
C ASP A 116 -1.59 1.83 -23.74
N TYR A 117 -1.92 2.01 -22.43
CA TYR A 117 -3.14 2.68 -21.98
C TYR A 117 -2.82 3.90 -21.12
N GLU A 118 -3.75 4.87 -21.09
CA GLU A 118 -3.66 6.01 -20.18
C GLU A 118 -4.00 5.61 -18.74
N ILE A 119 -3.46 6.35 -17.77
CA ILE A 119 -3.65 6.06 -16.33
C ILE A 119 -5.13 5.96 -15.96
N GLN A 120 -5.97 6.85 -16.52
CA GLN A 120 -7.39 6.85 -16.25
C GLN A 120 -8.09 5.57 -16.75
N GLU A 121 -7.73 5.09 -17.93
CA GLU A 121 -8.29 3.86 -18.50
C GLU A 121 -7.92 2.64 -17.64
N ILE A 122 -6.68 2.61 -17.13
CA ILE A 122 -6.22 1.56 -16.20
C ILE A 122 -6.99 1.61 -14.87
N LYS A 123 -7.26 2.81 -14.34
CA LYS A 123 -8.05 2.98 -13.11
C LYS A 123 -9.49 2.52 -13.30
N GLU A 124 -10.10 2.84 -14.42
CA GLU A 124 -11.44 2.38 -14.78
C GLU A 124 -11.48 0.85 -14.93
N PHE A 125 -10.53 0.25 -15.65
CA PHE A 125 -10.40 -1.20 -15.78
C PHE A 125 -10.33 -1.90 -14.41
N VAL A 126 -9.49 -1.42 -13.50
CA VAL A 126 -9.35 -2.01 -12.16
C VAL A 126 -10.63 -1.86 -11.37
N THR A 127 -11.25 -0.68 -11.41
CA THR A 127 -12.48 -0.37 -10.69
C THR A 127 -13.62 -1.26 -11.14
N ASP A 128 -13.83 -1.36 -12.44
CA ASP A 128 -14.90 -2.16 -13.02
C ASP A 128 -14.70 -3.64 -12.72
N ARG A 129 -13.49 -4.15 -12.93
CA ARG A 129 -13.19 -5.55 -12.72
C ARG A 129 -13.36 -5.99 -11.25
N ILE A 130 -12.97 -5.16 -10.30
CA ILE A 130 -13.18 -5.45 -8.87
C ILE A 130 -14.65 -5.35 -8.50
N ASN A 131 -15.35 -4.30 -8.95
CA ASN A 131 -16.75 -4.09 -8.61
C ASN A 131 -17.72 -5.08 -9.29
N MET A 132 -17.28 -5.80 -10.34
CA MET A 132 -18.02 -6.93 -10.93
C MET A 132 -18.03 -8.17 -10.01
N ILE A 133 -17.13 -8.27 -9.05
CA ILE A 133 -17.12 -9.38 -8.10
C ILE A 133 -18.19 -9.12 -7.03
N PRO A 134 -19.13 -10.06 -6.80
CA PRO A 134 -20.17 -9.88 -5.79
C PRO A 134 -19.59 -9.52 -4.42
N ASP A 135 -20.17 -8.51 -3.78
CA ASP A 135 -19.79 -7.98 -2.46
C ASP A 135 -18.38 -7.37 -2.37
N PHE A 136 -17.67 -7.23 -3.50
CA PHE A 136 -16.42 -6.47 -3.52
C PHE A 136 -16.73 -5.03 -3.89
N ARG A 137 -16.08 -4.10 -3.19
CA ARG A 137 -16.18 -2.65 -3.45
C ARG A 137 -14.81 -2.01 -3.31
N ILE A 138 -14.34 -1.40 -4.38
CA ILE A 138 -13.08 -0.67 -4.36
C ILE A 138 -13.24 0.62 -3.53
N GLU A 139 -12.25 0.93 -2.70
CA GLU A 139 -12.14 2.22 -2.01
C GLU A 139 -11.26 3.16 -2.81
N TYR A 140 -10.11 2.67 -3.27
CA TYR A 140 -9.24 3.38 -4.20
C TYR A 140 -8.37 2.40 -5.00
N PHE A 141 -7.93 2.84 -6.16
CA PHE A 141 -6.76 2.33 -6.87
C PHE A 141 -5.96 3.52 -7.37
N GLU A 142 -4.69 3.60 -6.95
CA GLU A 142 -3.77 4.66 -7.36
C GLU A 142 -2.47 4.07 -7.89
N ILE A 143 -1.94 4.70 -8.96
CA ILE A 143 -0.56 4.46 -9.41
C ILE A 143 0.27 5.61 -8.85
N VAL A 144 1.31 5.28 -8.07
CA VAL A 144 2.10 6.27 -7.33
C VAL A 144 3.60 6.07 -7.55
N ASP A 145 4.35 7.15 -7.45
CA ASP A 145 5.82 7.16 -7.36
C ASP A 145 6.25 6.51 -6.02
N ASP A 146 7.25 5.63 -6.03
CA ASP A 146 7.66 4.84 -4.86
C ASP A 146 8.30 5.66 -3.73
N SER A 147 8.81 6.84 -4.05
CA SER A 147 9.53 7.69 -3.10
C SER A 147 8.65 8.78 -2.49
N SER A 148 7.85 9.45 -3.31
CA SER A 148 7.01 10.59 -2.92
C SER A 148 5.56 10.20 -2.63
N LEU A 149 5.12 9.03 -3.08
CA LEU A 149 3.73 8.58 -3.13
C LEU A 149 2.80 9.51 -3.92
N ALA A 150 3.38 10.41 -4.72
CA ALA A 150 2.60 11.28 -5.58
C ALA A 150 1.83 10.45 -6.62
N PRO A 151 0.50 10.61 -6.71
CA PRO A 151 -0.30 9.93 -7.72
C PRO A 151 0.11 10.36 -9.13
N VAL A 152 0.29 9.38 -10.01
CA VAL A 152 0.53 9.59 -11.45
C VAL A 152 -0.82 9.81 -12.13
N ARG A 153 -0.96 10.91 -12.85
CA ARG A 153 -2.21 11.27 -13.54
C ARG A 153 -2.17 10.99 -15.04
N SER A 154 -0.98 11.02 -15.60
CA SER A 154 -0.75 10.74 -17.02
C SER A 154 0.54 9.95 -17.19
N ARG A 155 0.58 9.12 -18.21
CA ARG A 155 1.76 8.33 -18.56
C ARG A 155 2.99 9.18 -18.89
N ILE A 156 2.79 10.40 -19.37
CA ILE A 156 3.87 11.37 -19.66
C ILE A 156 4.64 11.77 -18.39
N GLU A 157 4.00 11.69 -17.21
CA GLU A 157 4.64 12.00 -15.92
C GLU A 157 5.60 10.90 -15.44
N MET A 158 5.53 9.72 -16.06
CA MET A 158 6.35 8.57 -15.68
C MET A 158 7.74 8.66 -16.31
N SER A 159 8.75 8.40 -15.50
CA SER A 159 10.16 8.33 -15.93
C SER A 159 10.67 6.88 -15.82
N PRO A 160 11.44 6.37 -16.80
CA PRO A 160 12.08 5.05 -16.72
C PRO A 160 13.06 4.88 -15.54
N GLU A 161 13.55 6.01 -15.00
CA GLU A 161 14.49 6.04 -13.87
C GLU A 161 13.80 5.87 -12.51
N LYS A 162 12.47 5.98 -12.48
CA LYS A 162 11.64 5.88 -11.27
C LYS A 162 10.90 4.56 -11.23
N ARG A 163 10.54 4.16 -10.03
CA ARG A 163 9.63 3.03 -9.81
C ARG A 163 8.25 3.53 -9.42
N TYR A 164 7.26 2.83 -9.91
CA TYR A 164 5.86 3.12 -9.65
C TYR A 164 5.15 1.88 -9.13
N TYR A 165 4.13 2.10 -8.33
CA TYR A 165 3.33 1.02 -7.76
C TYR A 165 1.84 1.30 -7.95
N GLY A 166 1.13 0.28 -8.40
CA GLY A 166 -0.33 0.26 -8.37
C GLY A 166 -0.80 -0.23 -7.00
N CYS A 167 -1.37 0.67 -6.21
CA CYS A 167 -1.84 0.42 -4.85
C CYS A 167 -3.36 0.37 -4.81
N ILE A 168 -3.93 -0.68 -4.21
CA ILE A 168 -5.38 -0.86 -4.09
C ILE A 168 -5.81 -1.02 -2.65
N ALA A 169 -6.98 -0.45 -2.32
CA ALA A 169 -7.76 -0.83 -1.15
C ALA A 169 -9.20 -1.10 -1.56
N LEU A 170 -9.78 -2.13 -0.98
CA LEU A 170 -11.14 -2.56 -1.27
C LEU A 170 -11.77 -3.25 -0.07
N ARG A 171 -13.09 -3.40 -0.10
CA ARG A 171 -13.84 -4.27 0.79
C ARG A 171 -14.30 -5.53 0.07
N ALA A 172 -14.12 -6.68 0.72
CA ALA A 172 -14.73 -7.95 0.36
C ALA A 172 -15.72 -8.30 1.49
N GLY A 173 -16.99 -7.93 1.28
CA GLY A 173 -17.96 -7.83 2.38
C GLY A 173 -17.47 -6.87 3.47
N GLU A 174 -17.42 -7.34 4.71
CA GLU A 174 -16.97 -6.54 5.86
C GLU A 174 -15.44 -6.48 6.00
N VAL A 175 -14.68 -7.23 5.18
CA VAL A 175 -13.22 -7.32 5.32
C VAL A 175 -12.54 -6.35 4.37
N ARG A 176 -11.80 -5.40 4.94
CA ARG A 176 -10.95 -4.50 4.16
C ARG A 176 -9.62 -5.16 3.81
N LEU A 177 -9.29 -5.18 2.53
CA LEU A 177 -8.07 -5.74 1.96
C LEU A 177 -7.28 -4.65 1.26
N ILE A 178 -5.96 -4.77 1.31
CA ILE A 178 -5.02 -3.93 0.56
C ILE A 178 -4.00 -4.81 -0.14
N ASP A 179 -3.53 -4.33 -1.29
CA ASP A 179 -2.44 -4.95 -2.04
C ASP A 179 -1.71 -3.90 -2.89
N ASN A 180 -0.54 -4.27 -3.41
CA ASN A 180 0.16 -3.45 -4.39
C ASN A 180 1.02 -4.33 -5.31
N VAL A 181 1.34 -3.77 -6.48
CA VAL A 181 2.27 -4.35 -7.44
C VAL A 181 3.13 -3.26 -8.05
N GLU A 182 4.36 -3.60 -8.40
CA GLU A 182 5.19 -2.69 -9.20
C GLU A 182 4.63 -2.59 -10.62
N VAL A 183 4.56 -1.35 -11.13
CA VAL A 183 4.18 -1.04 -12.51
C VAL A 183 5.33 -0.29 -13.17
N GLY A 184 5.77 -0.73 -14.32
CA GLY A 184 6.94 -0.16 -14.99
C GLY A 184 6.73 0.04 -16.47
N LEU A 185 7.26 1.14 -17.00
CA LEU A 185 7.44 1.29 -18.44
C LEU A 185 8.49 0.25 -18.89
N ARG A 186 8.09 -0.70 -19.70
CA ARG A 186 8.98 -1.67 -20.34
C ARG A 186 9.58 -1.09 -21.60
#